data_4e974c96b687f079cb54780d16c91b16
#
_entry.id   4e974c96b687f079cb54780d16c91b16
#
_cell.length_a   1.000
_cell.length_b   1.000
_cell.length_c   1.000
_cell.angle_alpha   90.00
_cell.angle_beta   90.00
_cell.angle_gamma   90.00
#
_symmetry.space_group_name_H-M   'P 1'
#
loop_
_entity.id
_entity.type
_entity.pdbx_description
1 polymer ?
#
loop_
_entity_poly.entity_id
_entity_poly.type
_entity_poly.pdbx_seq_one_letter_code
_entity_poly.pdbx_strand_id
1 'polypeptide(L)'
;NGAPFDIFMSADMKFPQALFDKKLTKTTPVIYAQGALAMLSSKELDYSKGINIVNDSSISKIAIANPKTAPYGAAAVEAIKNAKITGIENKFVFAESISQAVTYATTAADIGFVAKSSLYEDSMSAYKENKHWITVDPKLYSAIEQGIVIIDHSNNLVGLINDNKKEEEIKAFYDFILSDRAKKIFTDYGYITK
;
A
#
# COMPACT_ATOMS: atom_id res chain seq x y z
N ASN A 1 -23.04 0.96 -5.44
CA ASN A 1 -23.95 1.31 -4.35
C ASN A 1 -24.34 2.81 -4.36
N GLY A 2 -24.08 3.57 -5.47
CA GLY A 2 -24.52 4.96 -5.65
C GLY A 2 -23.82 6.01 -4.76
N ALA A 3 -22.66 5.69 -4.18
CA ALA A 3 -21.88 6.67 -3.44
C ALA A 3 -21.33 7.75 -4.40
N PRO A 4 -21.34 9.04 -4.03
CA PRO A 4 -21.04 10.16 -4.93
C PRO A 4 -19.52 10.39 -5.09
N PHE A 5 -18.74 9.32 -5.30
CA PHE A 5 -17.30 9.41 -5.53
C PHE A 5 -17.01 9.42 -7.02
N ASP A 6 -16.27 10.40 -7.50
CA ASP A 6 -15.98 10.61 -8.92
C ASP A 6 -14.67 9.92 -9.36
N ILE A 7 -13.72 9.73 -8.44
CA ILE A 7 -12.45 9.04 -8.68
C ILE A 7 -12.30 7.90 -7.68
N PHE A 8 -11.85 6.76 -8.15
CA PHE A 8 -11.50 5.63 -7.32
C PHE A 8 -9.99 5.35 -7.43
N MET A 9 -9.32 5.42 -6.28
CA MET A 9 -7.92 5.05 -6.12
C MET A 9 -7.83 3.81 -5.23
N SER A 10 -7.01 2.84 -5.63
CA SER A 10 -6.89 1.55 -4.95
C SER A 10 -5.43 1.20 -4.69
N ALA A 11 -5.20 0.48 -3.60
CA ALA A 11 -3.88 -0.08 -3.27
C ALA A 11 -3.49 -1.31 -4.14
N ASP A 12 -4.34 -1.71 -5.07
CA ASP A 12 -4.08 -2.72 -6.09
C ASP A 12 -4.80 -2.40 -7.41
N MET A 13 -4.49 -3.16 -8.47
CA MET A 13 -5.15 -3.05 -9.76
C MET A 13 -6.44 -3.88 -9.87
N LYS A 14 -6.69 -4.80 -8.93
CA LYS A 14 -7.82 -5.74 -8.99
C LYS A 14 -9.17 -5.03 -8.96
N PHE A 15 -9.34 -4.07 -8.05
CA PHE A 15 -10.61 -3.37 -7.91
C PHE A 15 -10.86 -2.35 -9.02
N PRO A 16 -9.89 -1.51 -9.46
CA PRO A 16 -10.05 -0.68 -10.64
C PRO A 16 -10.40 -1.48 -11.88
N GLN A 17 -9.74 -2.63 -12.11
CA GLN A 17 -10.04 -3.52 -13.23
C GLN A 17 -11.45 -4.10 -13.13
N ALA A 18 -11.87 -4.55 -11.95
CA ALA A 18 -13.21 -5.08 -11.75
C ALA A 18 -14.32 -4.04 -11.99
N LEU A 19 -14.06 -2.76 -11.70
CA LEU A 19 -14.98 -1.67 -12.01
C LEU A 19 -15.05 -1.42 -13.54
N PHE A 20 -13.89 -1.41 -14.20
CA PHE A 20 -13.79 -1.24 -15.63
C PHE A 20 -14.50 -2.37 -16.39
N ASP A 21 -14.29 -3.63 -16.03
CA ASP A 21 -14.92 -4.79 -16.65
C ASP A 21 -16.45 -4.74 -16.52
N LYS A 22 -16.96 -4.13 -15.44
CA LYS A 22 -18.38 -3.88 -15.22
C LYS A 22 -18.90 -2.62 -15.91
N LYS A 23 -18.08 -1.93 -16.69
CA LYS A 23 -18.42 -0.67 -17.37
C LYS A 23 -18.92 0.43 -16.41
N LEU A 24 -18.29 0.54 -15.24
CA LEU A 24 -18.59 1.53 -14.20
C LEU A 24 -17.58 2.68 -14.18
N THR A 25 -16.68 2.77 -15.18
CA THR A 25 -15.62 3.78 -15.22
C THR A 25 -15.59 4.46 -16.59
N LYS A 26 -15.26 5.75 -16.60
CA LYS A 26 -15.02 6.55 -17.82
C LYS A 26 -13.63 6.30 -18.42
N THR A 27 -12.66 5.86 -17.60
CA THR A 27 -11.28 5.61 -18.00
C THR A 27 -10.89 4.15 -17.81
N THR A 28 -9.92 3.68 -18.59
CA THR A 28 -9.23 2.43 -18.30
C THR A 28 -8.42 2.58 -17.00
N PRO A 29 -8.21 1.50 -16.23
CA PRO A 29 -7.35 1.54 -15.06
C PRO A 29 -5.90 1.90 -15.41
N VAL A 30 -5.32 2.85 -14.68
CA VAL A 30 -3.93 3.28 -14.84
C VAL A 30 -3.19 3.13 -13.52
N ILE A 31 -1.95 2.64 -13.58
CA ILE A 31 -1.07 2.57 -12.41
C ILE A 31 -0.52 3.97 -12.16
N TYR A 32 -0.82 4.57 -10.99
CA TYR A 32 -0.31 5.89 -10.62
C TYR A 32 0.94 5.82 -9.73
N ALA A 33 1.12 4.73 -8.98
CA ALA A 33 2.29 4.48 -8.14
C ALA A 33 2.43 2.98 -7.84
N GLN A 34 3.60 2.58 -7.33
CA GLN A 34 3.82 1.26 -6.75
C GLN A 34 4.18 1.43 -5.28
N GLY A 35 3.53 0.66 -4.41
CA GLY A 35 3.85 0.63 -3.00
C GLY A 35 5.17 -0.10 -2.74
N ALA A 36 5.92 0.34 -1.74
CA ALA A 36 7.10 -0.34 -1.24
C ALA A 36 6.82 -0.95 0.13
N LEU A 37 7.28 -2.19 0.35
CA LEU A 37 7.16 -2.89 1.61
C LEU A 37 8.36 -2.53 2.51
N ALA A 38 8.09 -2.30 3.79
CA ALA A 38 9.11 -2.10 4.81
C ALA A 38 8.87 -3.01 6.02
N MET A 39 9.91 -3.27 6.79
CA MET A 39 9.82 -3.86 8.12
C MET A 39 10.05 -2.78 9.17
N LEU A 40 9.16 -2.72 10.17
CA LEU A 40 9.16 -1.72 11.25
C LEU A 40 9.19 -2.40 12.62
N SER A 41 9.97 -1.86 13.53
CA SER A 41 9.97 -2.21 14.96
C SER A 41 9.94 -0.96 15.83
N SER A 42 9.31 -1.02 16.99
CA SER A 42 9.39 0.03 18.01
C SER A 42 10.74 0.09 18.71
N LYS A 43 11.57 -0.96 18.58
CA LYS A 43 12.91 -1.06 19.15
C LYS A 43 13.96 -0.91 18.06
N GLU A 44 15.15 -0.43 18.42
CA GLU A 44 16.30 -0.51 17.52
C GLU A 44 16.69 -1.97 17.34
N LEU A 45 16.81 -2.40 16.07
CA LEU A 45 17.21 -3.75 15.68
C LEU A 45 18.42 -3.70 14.74
N ASP A 46 19.20 -4.78 14.75
CA ASP A 46 20.26 -4.97 13.74
C ASP A 46 19.66 -5.53 12.44
N TYR A 47 19.42 -4.65 11.49
CA TYR A 47 18.89 -4.99 10.18
C TYR A 47 19.95 -5.47 9.17
N SER A 48 21.19 -5.74 9.58
CA SER A 48 22.25 -6.25 8.67
C SER A 48 21.86 -7.54 7.95
N LYS A 49 20.99 -8.35 8.57
CA LYS A 49 20.43 -9.59 8.00
C LYS A 49 19.27 -9.37 7.02
N GLY A 50 18.84 -8.11 6.81
CA GLY A 50 17.67 -7.80 5.99
C GLY A 50 16.43 -8.52 6.50
N ILE A 51 15.61 -9.06 5.57
CA ILE A 51 14.38 -9.80 5.92
C ILE A 51 14.63 -11.01 6.82
N ASN A 52 15.84 -11.60 6.80
CA ASN A 52 16.15 -12.78 7.62
C ASN A 52 16.16 -12.52 9.11
N ILE A 53 16.09 -11.26 9.56
CA ILE A 53 15.94 -10.90 10.98
C ILE A 53 14.70 -11.56 11.61
N VAL A 54 13.65 -11.87 10.83
CA VAL A 54 12.44 -12.54 11.34
C VAL A 54 12.71 -13.95 11.90
N ASN A 55 13.87 -14.55 11.58
CA ASN A 55 14.33 -15.83 12.14
C ASN A 55 15.02 -15.67 13.51
N ASP A 56 15.36 -14.44 13.89
CA ASP A 56 16.05 -14.22 15.16
C ASP A 56 15.17 -14.70 16.32
N SER A 57 15.83 -15.27 17.36
CA SER A 57 15.14 -15.80 18.54
C SER A 57 14.47 -14.70 19.37
N SER A 58 14.92 -13.46 19.25
CA SER A 58 14.31 -12.28 19.89
C SER A 58 13.00 -11.86 19.22
N ILE A 59 12.73 -12.30 17.99
CA ILE A 59 11.51 -12.00 17.25
C ILE A 59 10.49 -13.13 17.48
N SER A 60 9.50 -12.87 18.29
CA SER A 60 8.43 -13.81 18.64
C SER A 60 7.08 -13.46 18.00
N LYS A 61 6.86 -12.18 17.67
CA LYS A 61 5.61 -11.69 17.06
C LYS A 61 5.91 -10.81 15.84
N ILE A 62 5.32 -11.17 14.71
CA ILE A 62 5.48 -10.49 13.42
C ILE A 62 4.10 -10.00 12.97
N ALA A 63 3.88 -8.70 12.97
CA ALA A 63 2.63 -8.11 12.47
C ALA A 63 2.61 -8.13 10.93
N ILE A 64 1.53 -8.67 10.37
CA ILE A 64 1.29 -8.72 8.91
C ILE A 64 -0.18 -8.37 8.66
N ALA A 65 -0.47 -7.49 7.72
CA ALA A 65 -1.84 -7.29 7.26
C ALA A 65 -2.38 -8.59 6.65
N ASN A 66 -3.68 -8.85 6.75
CA ASN A 66 -4.28 -10.10 6.27
C ASN A 66 -3.99 -10.28 4.76
N PRO A 67 -3.22 -11.32 4.36
CA PRO A 67 -2.78 -11.50 2.97
C PRO A 67 -3.93 -11.84 2.00
N LYS A 68 -5.09 -12.23 2.52
CA LYS A 68 -6.28 -12.51 1.69
C LYS A 68 -6.98 -11.24 1.22
N THR A 69 -6.83 -10.14 1.95
CA THR A 69 -7.59 -8.90 1.74
C THR A 69 -6.71 -7.66 1.54
N ALA A 70 -5.43 -7.71 1.97
CA ALA A 70 -4.51 -6.59 1.93
C ALA A 70 -3.31 -6.87 1.01
N PRO A 71 -3.08 -6.07 -0.05
CA PRO A 71 -1.97 -6.24 -0.98
C PRO A 71 -0.59 -6.29 -0.32
N TYR A 72 -0.35 -5.43 0.68
CA TYR A 72 0.90 -5.43 1.44
C TYR A 72 1.09 -6.70 2.29
N GLY A 73 0.00 -7.28 2.80
CA GLY A 73 0.05 -8.56 3.50
C GLY A 73 0.42 -9.71 2.56
N ALA A 74 -0.16 -9.72 1.36
CA ALA A 74 0.21 -10.69 0.32
C ALA A 74 1.69 -10.55 -0.07
N ALA A 75 2.17 -9.32 -0.28
CA ALA A 75 3.57 -9.02 -0.59
C ALA A 75 4.51 -9.45 0.55
N ALA A 76 4.14 -9.28 1.81
CA ALA A 76 4.93 -9.72 2.96
C ALA A 76 5.11 -11.25 2.98
N VAL A 77 4.02 -12.01 2.80
CA VAL A 77 4.07 -13.47 2.73
C VAL A 77 4.90 -13.94 1.53
N GLU A 78 4.74 -13.29 0.38
CA GLU A 78 5.53 -13.59 -0.82
C GLU A 78 7.02 -13.32 -0.58
N ALA A 79 7.38 -12.18 0.03
CA ALA A 79 8.76 -11.83 0.34
C ALA A 79 9.41 -12.85 1.29
N ILE A 80 8.71 -13.26 2.34
CA ILE A 80 9.17 -14.31 3.28
C ILE A 80 9.42 -15.61 2.54
N LYS A 81 8.47 -16.04 1.69
CA LYS A 81 8.59 -17.27 0.88
C LYS A 81 9.78 -17.21 -0.08
N ASN A 82 9.94 -16.09 -0.82
CA ASN A 82 11.02 -15.93 -1.79
C ASN A 82 12.39 -15.79 -1.13
N ALA A 83 12.44 -15.28 0.11
CA ALA A 83 13.63 -15.33 0.96
C ALA A 83 13.91 -16.73 1.53
N LYS A 84 13.10 -17.75 1.20
CA LYS A 84 13.21 -19.13 1.68
C LYS A 84 13.14 -19.27 3.21
N ILE A 85 12.42 -18.38 3.87
CA ILE A 85 12.18 -18.40 5.30
C ILE A 85 10.98 -19.29 5.57
N THR A 86 11.14 -20.25 6.48
CA THR A 86 10.12 -21.24 6.85
C THR A 86 10.04 -21.42 8.36
N GLY A 87 8.91 -21.93 8.85
CA GLY A 87 8.75 -22.27 10.28
C GLY A 87 8.51 -21.06 11.19
N ILE A 88 8.13 -19.92 10.63
CA ILE A 88 7.81 -18.69 11.38
C ILE A 88 6.33 -18.34 11.38
N GLU A 89 5.48 -19.18 10.80
CA GLU A 89 4.04 -18.93 10.63
C GLU A 89 3.33 -18.76 11.99
N ASN A 90 3.83 -19.43 13.00
CA ASN A 90 3.33 -19.32 14.39
C ASN A 90 3.65 -17.96 15.05
N LYS A 91 4.56 -17.18 14.48
CA LYS A 91 4.88 -15.82 14.92
C LYS A 91 3.93 -14.77 14.34
N PHE A 92 3.12 -15.09 13.34
CA PHE A 92 2.29 -14.11 12.64
C PHE A 92 1.13 -13.62 13.49
N VAL A 93 1.01 -12.29 13.56
CA VAL A 93 -0.13 -11.57 14.12
C VAL A 93 -0.81 -10.85 12.97
N PHE A 94 -1.98 -11.34 12.57
CA PHE A 94 -2.70 -10.78 11.43
C PHE A 94 -3.47 -9.52 11.84
N ALA A 95 -3.24 -8.45 11.09
CA ALA A 95 -3.97 -7.19 11.17
C ALA A 95 -5.05 -7.12 10.07
N GLU A 96 -6.16 -6.48 10.34
CA GLU A 96 -7.25 -6.32 9.37
C GLU A 96 -6.90 -5.35 8.23
N SER A 97 -5.99 -4.40 8.50
CA SER A 97 -5.52 -3.39 7.55
C SER A 97 -4.03 -3.15 7.68
N ILE A 98 -3.44 -2.49 6.65
CA ILE A 98 -2.02 -2.10 6.69
C ILE A 98 -1.76 -1.06 7.79
N SER A 99 -2.69 -0.15 8.05
CA SER A 99 -2.58 0.83 9.14
C SER A 99 -2.59 0.14 10.52
N GLN A 100 -3.40 -0.89 10.70
CA GLN A 100 -3.38 -1.68 11.93
C GLN A 100 -2.08 -2.47 12.09
N ALA A 101 -1.46 -2.91 10.98
CA ALA A 101 -0.14 -3.55 11.04
C ALA A 101 0.94 -2.57 11.55
N VAL A 102 0.89 -1.28 11.19
CA VAL A 102 1.74 -0.22 11.76
C VAL A 102 1.51 -0.11 13.27
N THR A 103 0.26 -0.05 13.70
CA THR A 103 -0.09 0.00 15.13
C THR A 103 0.48 -1.20 15.89
N TYR A 104 0.33 -2.41 15.35
CA TYR A 104 0.88 -3.61 16.00
C TYR A 104 2.40 -3.61 16.03
N ALA A 105 3.09 -3.18 14.96
CA ALA A 105 4.54 -3.09 14.91
C ALA A 105 5.12 -2.11 15.95
N THR A 106 4.34 -1.10 16.34
CA THR A 106 4.78 -0.07 17.30
C THR A 106 4.34 -0.34 18.73
N THR A 107 3.37 -1.27 18.97
CA THR A 107 2.78 -1.46 20.32
C THR A 107 2.77 -2.89 20.83
N ALA A 108 2.67 -3.90 19.95
CA ALA A 108 2.31 -5.26 20.35
C ALA A 108 3.14 -6.38 19.70
N ALA A 109 3.81 -6.10 18.60
CA ALA A 109 4.69 -7.04 17.91
C ALA A 109 6.15 -6.62 18.03
N ASP A 110 7.07 -7.54 17.80
CA ASP A 110 8.50 -7.24 17.81
C ASP A 110 8.92 -6.58 16.49
N ILE A 111 8.26 -6.95 15.39
CA ILE A 111 8.44 -6.37 14.07
C ILE A 111 7.14 -6.46 13.27
N GLY A 112 6.91 -5.57 12.31
CA GLY A 112 5.77 -5.63 11.41
C GLY A 112 6.14 -5.32 9.97
N PHE A 113 5.46 -5.98 9.02
CA PHE A 113 5.52 -5.62 7.61
C PHE A 113 4.48 -4.54 7.33
N VAL A 114 4.95 -3.39 6.87
CA VAL A 114 4.15 -2.16 6.71
C VAL A 114 4.36 -1.53 5.33
N ALA A 115 3.47 -0.63 4.94
CA ALA A 115 3.72 0.22 3.78
C ALA A 115 4.85 1.20 4.10
N LYS A 116 5.87 1.28 3.25
CA LYS A 116 6.97 2.22 3.44
C LYS A 116 6.47 3.68 3.56
N SER A 117 5.43 4.03 2.80
CA SER A 117 4.82 5.36 2.83
C SER A 117 4.32 5.78 4.23
N SER A 118 3.84 4.84 5.04
CA SER A 118 3.41 5.13 6.42
C SER A 118 4.55 5.66 7.29
N LEU A 119 5.81 5.37 6.96
CA LEU A 119 6.98 5.80 7.73
C LEU A 119 7.38 7.25 7.48
N TYR A 120 6.75 7.91 6.50
CA TYR A 120 6.95 9.32 6.19
C TYR A 120 5.91 10.24 6.85
N GLU A 121 4.98 9.69 7.61
CA GLU A 121 4.05 10.48 8.43
C GLU A 121 4.79 11.13 9.60
N ASP A 122 4.37 12.33 10.01
CA ASP A 122 4.97 13.09 11.11
C ASP A 122 5.02 12.28 12.42
N SER A 123 3.99 11.49 12.67
CA SER A 123 3.87 10.57 13.82
C SER A 123 4.97 9.52 13.87
N MET A 124 5.57 9.21 12.73
CA MET A 124 6.63 8.19 12.58
C MET A 124 8.04 8.79 12.60
N SER A 125 8.18 10.09 12.79
CA SER A 125 9.48 10.81 12.75
C SER A 125 10.52 10.34 13.77
N ALA A 126 10.09 9.70 14.86
CA ALA A 126 10.97 9.08 15.85
C ALA A 126 11.64 7.79 15.35
N TYR A 127 11.03 7.09 14.39
CA TYR A 127 11.51 5.81 13.87
C TYR A 127 12.49 6.04 12.71
N LYS A 128 13.74 5.67 12.90
CA LYS A 128 14.84 5.95 11.94
C LYS A 128 15.14 4.73 11.08
N GLU A 129 15.42 4.99 9.80
CA GLU A 129 15.88 3.97 8.86
C GLU A 129 17.18 3.32 9.36
N ASN A 130 17.34 2.03 9.08
CA ASN A 130 18.45 1.17 9.53
C ASN A 130 18.58 1.00 11.05
N LYS A 131 17.64 1.53 11.85
CA LYS A 131 17.55 1.34 13.29
C LYS A 131 16.19 0.75 13.68
N HIS A 132 15.12 1.39 13.25
CA HIS A 132 13.75 0.99 13.58
C HIS A 132 13.05 0.34 12.38
N TRP A 133 13.49 0.65 11.17
CA TRP A 133 12.91 0.08 9.96
C TRP A 133 13.91 -0.03 8.81
N ILE A 134 13.64 -0.95 7.89
CA ILE A 134 14.31 -1.06 6.60
C ILE A 134 13.29 -1.31 5.48
N THR A 135 13.66 -0.93 4.27
CA THR A 135 12.93 -1.34 3.06
C THR A 135 13.20 -2.82 2.78
N VAL A 136 12.14 -3.60 2.51
CA VAL A 136 12.27 -4.97 2.02
C VAL A 136 12.72 -4.94 0.56
N ASP A 137 13.65 -5.82 0.18
CA ASP A 137 14.13 -5.89 -1.20
C ASP A 137 12.93 -6.13 -2.15
N PRO A 138 12.66 -5.23 -3.10
CA PRO A 138 11.52 -5.34 -4.02
C PRO A 138 11.61 -6.55 -4.95
N LYS A 139 12.76 -7.19 -5.07
CA LYS A 139 12.92 -8.46 -5.82
C LYS A 139 12.27 -9.66 -5.11
N LEU A 140 11.92 -9.51 -3.83
CA LEU A 140 11.33 -10.59 -3.04
C LEU A 140 9.81 -10.67 -3.16
N TYR A 141 9.13 -9.70 -3.78
CA TYR A 141 7.68 -9.69 -3.91
C TYR A 141 7.23 -9.06 -5.22
N SER A 142 6.05 -9.41 -5.67
CA SER A 142 5.41 -8.81 -6.84
C SER A 142 5.11 -7.34 -6.59
N ALA A 143 5.23 -6.51 -7.63
CA ALA A 143 4.98 -5.08 -7.52
C ALA A 143 3.58 -4.80 -6.95
N ILE A 144 3.50 -3.94 -5.92
CA ILE A 144 2.24 -3.51 -5.32
C ILE A 144 1.71 -2.33 -6.15
N GLU A 145 1.18 -2.65 -7.33
CA GLU A 145 0.69 -1.65 -8.29
C GLU A 145 -0.62 -1.05 -7.82
N GLN A 146 -0.66 0.28 -7.70
CA GLN A 146 -1.83 1.03 -7.24
C GLN A 146 -2.52 1.68 -8.42
N GLY A 147 -3.83 1.45 -8.54
CA GLY A 147 -4.62 1.85 -9.70
C GLY A 147 -5.57 3.00 -9.44
N ILE A 148 -5.83 3.80 -10.47
CA ILE A 148 -6.78 4.90 -10.47
C ILE A 148 -7.73 4.80 -11.66
N VAL A 149 -9.01 5.13 -11.46
CA VAL A 149 -10.03 5.29 -12.50
C VAL A 149 -10.97 6.45 -12.18
N ILE A 150 -11.55 7.05 -13.20
CA ILE A 150 -12.70 7.96 -13.08
C ILE A 150 -13.97 7.10 -13.14
N ILE A 151 -14.86 7.27 -12.16
CA ILE A 151 -16.15 6.56 -12.08
C ILE A 151 -17.13 7.13 -13.11
N ASP A 152 -17.91 6.25 -13.73
CA ASP A 152 -18.99 6.62 -14.64
C ASP A 152 -20.32 6.69 -13.88
N HIS A 153 -20.92 7.88 -13.86
CA HIS A 153 -22.23 8.14 -13.26
C HIS A 153 -23.36 8.27 -14.28
N SER A 154 -23.12 8.02 -15.57
CA SER A 154 -24.11 8.19 -16.65
C SER A 154 -25.40 7.39 -16.43
N ASN A 155 -25.34 6.29 -15.68
CA ASN A 155 -26.47 5.43 -15.37
C ASN A 155 -27.14 5.75 -14.02
N ASN A 156 -26.72 6.80 -13.30
CA ASN A 156 -27.23 7.18 -11.99
C ASN A 156 -27.95 8.53 -12.06
N LEU A 157 -28.88 8.77 -11.11
CA LEU A 157 -29.56 10.07 -10.96
C LEU A 157 -28.58 11.26 -10.81
N VAL A 158 -27.39 11.01 -10.26
CA VAL A 158 -26.29 11.97 -10.12
C VAL A 158 -25.75 12.41 -11.49
N GLY A 159 -25.72 11.53 -12.50
CA GLY A 159 -25.28 11.84 -13.86
C GLY A 159 -26.25 12.67 -14.68
N LEU A 160 -27.46 12.92 -14.18
CA LEU A 160 -28.44 13.78 -14.85
C LEU A 160 -28.16 15.28 -14.66
N ILE A 161 -27.30 15.65 -13.72
CA ILE A 161 -26.83 17.04 -13.52
C ILE A 161 -25.51 17.16 -14.30
N ASN A 162 -25.60 17.60 -15.55
CA ASN A 162 -24.44 17.85 -16.41
C ASN A 162 -23.73 19.12 -15.89
N ASP A 163 -22.80 18.97 -14.98
CA ASP A 163 -21.95 20.05 -14.48
C ASP A 163 -20.58 19.96 -15.16
N ASN A 164 -20.44 20.67 -16.28
CA ASN A 164 -19.20 20.74 -17.06
C ASN A 164 -18.00 21.17 -16.18
N LYS A 165 -18.22 22.07 -15.21
CA LYS A 165 -17.18 22.52 -14.30
C LYS A 165 -16.69 21.38 -13.41
N LYS A 166 -17.59 20.57 -12.88
CA LYS A 166 -17.26 19.39 -12.08
C LYS A 166 -16.46 18.36 -12.90
N GLU A 167 -16.83 18.14 -14.15
CA GLU A 167 -16.09 17.22 -15.03
C GLU A 167 -14.66 17.70 -15.32
N GLU A 168 -14.47 19.01 -15.53
CA GLU A 168 -13.15 19.61 -15.69
C GLU A 168 -12.30 19.47 -14.43
N GLU A 169 -12.88 19.68 -13.25
CA GLU A 169 -12.19 19.52 -11.95
C GLU A 169 -11.76 18.06 -11.69
N ILE A 170 -12.64 17.09 -11.98
CA ILE A 170 -12.33 15.66 -11.88
C ILE A 170 -11.18 15.30 -12.80
N LYS A 171 -11.26 15.73 -14.06
CA LYS A 171 -10.20 15.50 -15.04
C LYS A 171 -8.87 16.14 -14.62
N ALA A 172 -8.91 17.38 -14.18
CA ALA A 172 -7.71 18.09 -13.72
C ALA A 172 -7.02 17.38 -12.56
N PHE A 173 -7.79 16.87 -11.58
CA PHE A 173 -7.23 16.10 -10.49
C PHE A 173 -6.67 14.75 -10.95
N TYR A 174 -7.37 14.05 -11.83
CA TYR A 174 -6.89 12.79 -12.40
C TYR A 174 -5.58 12.98 -13.17
N ASP A 175 -5.51 14.00 -14.03
CA ASP A 175 -4.31 14.33 -14.79
C ASP A 175 -3.16 14.76 -13.86
N PHE A 176 -3.47 15.51 -12.79
CA PHE A 176 -2.47 15.86 -11.78
C PHE A 176 -1.86 14.63 -11.12
N ILE A 177 -2.67 13.64 -10.70
CA ILE A 177 -2.17 12.40 -10.08
C ILE A 177 -1.21 11.64 -11.00
N LEU A 178 -1.41 11.72 -12.31
CA LEU A 178 -0.55 11.08 -13.31
C LEU A 178 0.65 11.94 -13.77
N SER A 179 0.74 13.18 -13.29
CA SER A 179 1.79 14.12 -13.68
C SER A 179 3.14 13.82 -13.01
N ASP A 180 4.24 14.32 -13.62
CA ASP A 180 5.58 14.21 -13.04
C ASP A 180 5.69 14.90 -11.67
N ARG A 181 4.89 15.97 -11.44
CA ARG A 181 4.83 16.63 -10.13
C ARG A 181 4.26 15.69 -9.06
N ALA A 182 3.19 14.96 -9.36
CA ALA A 182 2.62 13.99 -8.43
C ALA A 182 3.54 12.78 -8.24
N LYS A 183 4.18 12.29 -9.31
CA LYS A 183 5.20 11.23 -9.23
C LYS A 183 6.34 11.61 -8.27
N LYS A 184 6.81 12.87 -8.34
CA LYS A 184 7.82 13.35 -7.40
C LYS A 184 7.30 13.31 -5.96
N ILE A 185 6.08 13.76 -5.71
CA ILE A 185 5.46 13.69 -4.38
C ILE A 185 5.38 12.24 -3.91
N PHE A 186 4.89 11.32 -4.73
CA PHE A 186 4.83 9.90 -4.37
C PHE A 186 6.21 9.34 -4.02
N THR A 187 7.24 9.68 -4.81
CA THR A 187 8.62 9.25 -4.55
C THR A 187 9.13 9.82 -3.22
N ASP A 188 8.87 11.09 -2.93
CA ASP A 188 9.26 11.75 -1.69
C ASP A 188 8.60 11.08 -0.46
N TYR A 189 7.45 10.44 -0.65
CA TYR A 189 6.72 9.67 0.37
C TYR A 189 6.94 8.15 0.27
N GLY A 190 8.04 7.71 -0.34
CA GLY A 190 8.49 6.32 -0.32
C GLY A 190 7.77 5.36 -1.27
N TYR A 191 6.97 5.86 -2.21
CA TYR A 191 6.45 5.08 -3.32
C TYR A 191 7.48 4.92 -4.44
N ILE A 192 7.28 3.92 -5.28
CA ILE A 192 8.03 3.72 -6.53
C ILE A 192 7.17 4.26 -7.67
N THR A 193 7.72 5.14 -8.51
CA THR A 193 7.04 5.68 -9.69
C THR A 193 7.85 5.36 -10.94
N LYS A 194 7.15 5.13 -12.06
CA LYS A 194 7.76 4.91 -13.39
C LYS A 194 7.68 6.15 -14.25
#